data_e0e78b6d7496a74177220aace02e3c8c
#
_entry.id   e0e78b6d7496a74177220aace02e3c8c
#
_cell.length_a   1.000
_cell.length_b   1.000
_cell.length_c   1.000
_cell.angle_alpha   90.00
_cell.angle_beta   90.00
_cell.angle_gamma   90.00
#
_symmetry.space_group_name_H-M   'P 1'
#
loop_
_entity.id
_entity.type
_entity.pdbx_description
1 polymer ?
#
loop_
_entity_poly.entity_id
_entity_poly.type
_entity_poly.pdbx_seq_one_letter_code
_entity_poly.pdbx_strand_id
1 'polypeptide(L)'
;KCWSLLNSIDDQLSEFVDFAFLPSLGYLTACPTNVGTAMRASCMLHLPALVFTKRINKVLELLAKISYAARGLFGEGTQALGNFFQIS
;
A
#
# COMPACT_ATOMS: atom_id res chain seq x y z
N LYS A 1 -15.23 1.52 6.08
CA LYS A 1 -14.83 1.94 7.45
C LYS A 1 -13.47 2.65 7.48
N CYS A 2 -12.37 2.02 7.03
CA CYS A 2 -11.03 2.65 7.07
C CYS A 2 -10.97 3.97 6.33
N TRP A 3 -11.51 4.05 5.12
CA TRP A 3 -11.58 5.27 4.34
C TRP A 3 -12.33 6.39 5.08
N SER A 4 -13.52 6.10 5.61
CA SER A 4 -14.33 7.11 6.31
C SER A 4 -13.62 7.65 7.56
N LEU A 5 -12.93 6.79 8.30
CA LEU A 5 -12.17 7.19 9.47
C LEU A 5 -10.96 8.05 9.08
N LEU A 6 -10.19 7.60 8.08
CA LEU A 6 -9.01 8.32 7.62
C LEU A 6 -9.37 9.69 7.05
N ASN A 7 -10.43 9.77 6.25
CA ASN A 7 -10.92 11.02 5.70
C ASN A 7 -11.34 12.01 6.81
N SER A 8 -12.02 11.52 7.85
CA SER A 8 -12.38 12.37 8.99
C SER A 8 -11.17 12.90 9.75
N ILE A 9 -10.12 12.10 9.89
CA ILE A 9 -8.86 12.54 10.52
C ILE A 9 -8.14 13.56 9.62
N ASP A 10 -8.10 13.32 8.33
CA ASP A 10 -7.48 14.21 7.34
C ASP A 10 -8.17 15.58 7.32
N ASP A 11 -9.51 15.60 7.30
CA ASP A 11 -10.31 16.82 7.37
C ASP A 11 -10.01 17.62 8.65
N GLN A 12 -9.92 16.95 9.80
CA GLN A 12 -9.58 17.61 11.07
C GLN A 12 -8.13 18.15 11.08
N LEU A 13 -7.17 17.40 10.51
CA LEU A 13 -5.78 17.86 10.41
C LEU A 13 -5.65 19.09 9.49
N SER A 14 -6.42 19.14 8.42
CA SER A 14 -6.40 20.26 7.47
C SER A 14 -6.86 21.60 8.07
N GLU A 15 -7.55 21.58 9.23
CA GLU A 15 -7.88 22.77 9.97
C GLU A 15 -6.68 23.40 10.71
N PHE A 16 -5.65 22.60 11.00
CA PHE A 16 -4.48 23.01 11.78
C PHE A 16 -3.19 23.08 10.97
N VAL A 17 -3.13 22.41 9.84
CA VAL A 17 -1.93 22.23 9.01
C VAL A 17 -2.24 22.54 7.55
N ASP A 18 -1.46 23.41 6.95
CA ASP A 18 -1.51 23.66 5.51
C ASP A 18 -0.81 22.55 4.76
N PHE A 19 -1.57 21.72 4.04
CA PHE A 19 -1.00 20.72 3.16
C PHE A 19 -0.43 21.35 1.89
N ALA A 20 0.75 20.87 1.48
CA ALA A 20 1.36 21.28 0.22
C ALA A 20 0.52 20.74 -0.94
N PHE A 21 -0.15 21.63 -1.65
CA PHE A 21 -1.08 21.30 -2.72
C PHE A 21 -0.92 22.24 -3.90
N LEU A 22 -0.93 21.68 -5.12
CA LEU A 22 -0.99 22.42 -6.36
C LEU A 22 -2.16 21.92 -7.20
N PRO A 23 -3.04 22.81 -7.70
CA PRO A 23 -4.21 22.39 -8.49
C PRO A 23 -3.89 21.52 -9.71
N SER A 24 -2.71 21.72 -10.31
CA SER A 24 -2.26 20.95 -11.48
C SER A 24 -1.66 19.58 -11.15
N LEU A 25 -1.21 19.37 -9.92
CA LEU A 25 -0.50 18.15 -9.50
C LEU A 25 -1.19 17.40 -8.38
N GLY A 26 -2.05 18.07 -7.60
CA GLY A 26 -2.61 17.52 -6.38
C GLY A 26 -1.70 17.76 -5.16
N TYR A 27 -1.74 16.86 -4.20
CA TYR A 27 -0.89 16.93 -3.01
C TYR A 27 0.55 16.62 -3.34
N LEU A 28 1.43 17.49 -2.85
CA LEU A 28 2.87 17.36 -3.03
C LEU A 28 3.45 16.49 -1.92
N THR A 29 4.26 15.53 -2.30
CA THR A 29 4.88 14.57 -1.38
C THR A 29 6.40 14.55 -1.56
N ALA A 30 7.12 14.12 -0.52
CA ALA A 30 8.58 13.97 -0.59
C ALA A 30 9.02 12.94 -1.65
N CYS A 31 8.19 11.94 -1.93
CA CYS A 31 8.42 10.97 -2.99
C CYS A 31 7.58 11.32 -4.22
N PRO A 32 8.18 11.65 -5.37
CA PRO A 32 7.44 12.06 -6.56
C PRO A 32 6.39 11.06 -7.06
N THR A 33 6.59 9.77 -6.78
CA THR A 33 5.64 8.71 -7.16
C THR A 33 4.32 8.76 -6.40
N ASN A 34 4.25 9.48 -5.29
CA ASN A 34 3.05 9.59 -4.44
C ASN A 34 2.30 10.92 -4.68
N VAL A 35 2.81 11.78 -5.54
CA VAL A 35 2.15 13.05 -5.89
C VAL A 35 0.78 12.78 -6.53
N GLY A 36 -0.21 13.58 -6.15
CA GLY A 36 -1.60 13.45 -6.60
C GLY A 36 -2.53 13.29 -5.41
N THR A 37 -3.09 12.13 -5.20
CA THR A 37 -3.98 11.86 -4.05
C THR A 37 -3.24 11.74 -2.72
N ALA A 38 -1.91 11.56 -2.73
CA ALA A 38 -1.08 11.23 -1.58
C ALA A 38 -1.61 10.04 -0.74
N MET A 39 -2.43 9.19 -1.36
CA MET A 39 -3.10 8.06 -0.71
C MET A 39 -2.45 6.75 -1.10
N ARG A 40 -2.25 5.88 -0.13
CA ARG A 40 -1.85 4.51 -0.34
C ARG A 40 -2.84 3.57 0.35
N ALA A 41 -3.40 2.64 -0.43
CA ALA A 41 -4.23 1.57 0.11
C ALA A 41 -3.44 0.27 0.12
N SER A 42 -3.47 -0.46 1.23
CA SER A 42 -2.85 -1.78 1.32
C SER A 42 -3.70 -2.73 2.15
N CYS A 43 -3.56 -4.01 1.86
CA CYS A 43 -4.16 -5.06 2.68
C CYS A 43 -3.11 -6.10 3.07
N MET A 44 -3.29 -6.68 4.26
CA MET A 44 -2.49 -7.79 4.75
C MET A 44 -3.24 -9.08 4.52
N LEU A 45 -2.62 -10.02 3.80
CA LEU A 45 -3.22 -11.32 3.47
C LEU A 45 -2.41 -12.45 4.09
N HIS A 46 -3.09 -13.40 4.70
CA HIS A 46 -2.51 -14.64 5.18
C HIS A 46 -2.69 -15.73 4.11
N LEU A 47 -1.59 -16.14 3.47
CA LEU A 47 -1.62 -16.99 2.27
C LEU A 47 -0.81 -18.30 2.44
N PRO A 48 -1.05 -19.10 3.50
CA PRO A 48 -0.28 -20.31 3.75
C PRO A 48 -0.42 -21.34 2.62
N ALA A 49 -1.61 -21.50 2.07
CA ALA A 49 -1.84 -22.46 0.99
C ALA A 49 -1.02 -22.14 -0.28
N LEU A 50 -0.87 -20.86 -0.64
CA LEU A 50 -0.05 -20.46 -1.79
C LEU A 50 1.44 -20.66 -1.54
N VAL A 51 1.88 -20.50 -0.29
CA VAL A 51 3.28 -20.76 0.11
C VAL A 51 3.56 -22.27 0.06
N PHE A 52 2.71 -23.10 0.68
CA PHE A 52 2.87 -24.56 0.70
C PHE A 52 2.85 -25.17 -0.69
N THR A 53 1.98 -24.69 -1.57
CA THR A 53 1.91 -25.18 -2.97
C THR A 53 2.98 -24.59 -3.88
N LYS A 54 3.89 -23.75 -3.35
CA LYS A 54 4.94 -23.04 -4.09
C LYS A 54 4.43 -22.16 -5.25
N ARG A 55 3.17 -21.74 -5.17
CA ARG A 55 2.52 -20.90 -6.19
C ARG A 55 2.63 -19.39 -5.88
N ILE A 56 3.10 -19.05 -4.68
CA ILE A 56 3.17 -17.65 -4.23
C ILE A 56 3.98 -16.78 -5.18
N ASN A 57 5.14 -17.23 -5.65
CA ASN A 57 5.99 -16.45 -6.54
C ASN A 57 5.29 -16.08 -7.85
N LYS A 58 4.57 -17.04 -8.45
CA LYS A 58 3.79 -16.80 -9.67
C LYS A 58 2.69 -15.76 -9.45
N VAL A 59 2.04 -15.79 -8.29
CA VAL A 59 1.01 -14.80 -7.93
C VAL A 59 1.64 -13.42 -7.72
N LEU A 60 2.78 -13.33 -7.02
CA LEU A 60 3.50 -12.07 -6.82
C LEU A 60 3.97 -11.45 -8.16
N GLU A 61 4.47 -12.27 -9.08
CA GLU A 61 4.83 -11.82 -10.43
C GLU A 61 3.63 -11.28 -11.21
N LEU A 62 2.48 -11.93 -11.12
CA LEU A 62 1.25 -11.47 -11.76
C LEU A 62 0.77 -10.14 -11.17
N LEU A 63 0.84 -9.98 -9.85
CA LEU A 63 0.50 -8.73 -9.17
C LEU A 63 1.43 -7.58 -9.59
N ALA A 64 2.73 -7.86 -9.71
CA ALA A 64 3.70 -6.88 -10.18
C ALA A 64 3.41 -6.39 -11.61
N LYS A 65 2.91 -7.28 -12.48
CA LYS A 65 2.52 -6.92 -13.87
C LYS A 65 1.35 -5.94 -13.94
N ILE A 66 0.48 -5.93 -12.94
CA ILE A 66 -0.65 -5.00 -12.84
C ILE A 66 -0.36 -3.85 -11.86
N SER A 67 0.93 -3.56 -11.65
CA SER A 67 1.41 -2.44 -10.82
C SER A 67 1.05 -2.51 -9.34
N TYR A 68 0.76 -3.68 -8.81
CA TYR A 68 0.64 -3.89 -7.38
C TYR A 68 2.00 -4.20 -6.76
N ALA A 69 2.31 -3.52 -5.67
CA ALA A 69 3.47 -3.86 -4.84
C ALA A 69 3.07 -4.91 -3.80
N ALA A 70 3.76 -6.04 -3.81
CA ALA A 70 3.56 -7.09 -2.82
C ALA A 70 4.85 -7.29 -2.02
N ARG A 71 4.75 -7.30 -0.69
CA ARG A 71 5.89 -7.48 0.23
C ARG A 71 5.55 -8.51 1.29
N GLY A 72 6.50 -9.39 1.61
CA GLY A 72 6.40 -10.26 2.78
C GLY A 72 6.52 -9.46 4.08
N LEU A 73 5.79 -9.87 5.11
CA LEU A 73 5.92 -9.27 6.43
C LEU A 73 7.29 -9.65 7.02
N PHE A 74 8.11 -8.64 7.35
CA PHE A 74 9.45 -8.80 7.97
C PHE A 74 10.47 -9.65 7.22
N GLY A 75 10.39 -9.77 5.90
CA GLY A 75 11.37 -10.52 5.11
C GLY A 75 11.78 -9.79 3.83
N GLU A 76 13.08 -9.76 3.56
CA GLU A 76 13.57 -9.50 2.21
C GLU A 76 13.38 -10.79 1.39
N GLY A 77 12.59 -10.70 0.32
CA GLY A 77 12.35 -11.83 -0.57
C GLY A 77 11.11 -12.65 -0.25
N THR A 78 11.10 -13.92 -0.70
CA THR A 78 9.95 -14.81 -0.70
C THR A 78 9.62 -15.47 0.65
N GLN A 79 10.46 -15.31 1.66
CA GLN A 79 10.22 -15.85 3.00
C GLN A 79 9.53 -14.81 3.89
N ALA A 80 8.21 -14.75 3.81
CA ALA A 80 7.41 -13.95 4.71
C ALA A 80 7.19 -14.69 6.04
N LEU A 81 7.50 -14.04 7.15
CA LEU A 81 7.18 -14.57 8.48
C LEU A 81 5.68 -14.83 8.61
N GLY A 82 5.32 -16.08 8.98
CA GLY A 82 3.93 -16.47 9.18
C GLY A 82 3.05 -16.48 7.93
N ASN A 83 3.65 -16.49 6.72
CA ASN A 83 2.91 -16.49 5.44
C ASN A 83 1.99 -15.27 5.24
N PHE A 84 2.34 -14.13 5.84
CA PHE A 84 1.65 -12.86 5.67
C PHE A 84 2.29 -12.02 4.57
N PHE A 85 1.46 -11.48 3.69
CA PHE A 85 1.88 -10.62 2.58
C PHE A 85 1.08 -9.33 2.58
N GLN A 86 1.77 -8.20 2.45
CA GLN A 86 1.15 -6.90 2.24
C GLN A 86 1.08 -6.63 0.74
N ILE A 87 -0.12 -6.32 0.27
CA ILE A 87 -0.38 -5.93 -1.12
C ILE A 87 -0.86 -4.47 -1.13
N SER A 88 -0.27 -3.66 -1.98
CA SER A 88 -0.62 -2.23 -2.13
C SER A 88 -0.57 -1.77 -3.58
#